data_7a3a848e588dc395847d33dd646d4c08
#
_entry.id   7a3a848e588dc395847d33dd646d4c08
#
_cell.length_a   1.000
_cell.length_b   1.000
_cell.length_c   1.000
_cell.angle_alpha   90.00
_cell.angle_beta   90.00
_cell.angle_gamma   90.00
#
_symmetry.space_group_name_H-M   'P 1'
#
loop_
_entity.id
_entity.type
_entity.pdbx_description
1 polymer ?
#
loop_
_entity_poly.entity_id
_entity_poly.type
_entity_poly.pdbx_seq_one_letter_code
_entity_poly.pdbx_strand_id
1 'polypeptide(L)'
;MNEIEQVTQVAKGISEFGILVMIAAFFLLLSAGVMIWNMRSYKSIIEQIMSDFSDKLNLIQETANKNAQTMIDIAEGLIPETQLRIKNISGVFFDLSVERVCRIIKRVRQENHIVDKEATRTKIRTLLTNLFEDRNSKLDTFTYRGKKLSEYSNLDWIEWVAQVVENEIYNEAGENNGRAYSNVCMVYEKIKLDFYHRLN
;
A
#
# COMPACT_ATOMS: atom_id res chain seq x y z
N MET A 1 73.94 80.48 9.14
CA MET A 1 73.42 79.84 7.89
C MET A 1 72.76 78.51 8.17
N ASN A 2 72.88 77.94 9.38
CA ASN A 2 72.37 76.60 9.68
C ASN A 2 70.88 76.50 10.17
N GLU A 3 70.29 77.56 10.68
CA GLU A 3 68.92 77.51 11.23
C GLU A 3 67.85 77.51 10.13
N ILE A 4 68.07 78.25 9.04
CA ILE A 4 67.14 78.30 7.89
C ILE A 4 67.09 76.97 7.14
N GLU A 5 68.23 76.28 7.02
CA GLU A 5 68.31 74.96 6.40
C GLU A 5 67.56 73.85 7.20
N GLN A 6 67.72 73.93 8.54
CA GLN A 6 67.00 72.98 9.43
C GLN A 6 65.49 73.20 9.40
N VAL A 7 65.02 74.43 9.42
CA VAL A 7 63.58 74.74 9.32
C VAL A 7 63.03 74.34 8.00
N THR A 8 63.79 74.49 6.90
CA THR A 8 63.36 74.04 5.56
C THR A 8 63.30 72.50 5.42
N GLN A 9 64.25 71.82 6.06
CA GLN A 9 64.24 70.36 6.11
C GLN A 9 63.05 69.78 6.91
N VAL A 10 62.73 70.38 8.08
CA VAL A 10 61.57 69.97 8.88
C VAL A 10 60.28 70.29 8.16
N ALA A 11 60.14 71.45 7.50
CA ALA A 11 58.98 71.82 6.73
C ALA A 11 58.74 70.84 5.52
N LYS A 12 59.86 70.47 4.89
CA LYS A 12 59.81 69.49 3.79
C LYS A 12 59.40 68.07 4.25
N GLY A 13 59.93 67.63 5.38
CA GLY A 13 59.55 66.38 6.03
C GLY A 13 58.05 66.34 6.45
N ILE A 14 57.56 67.47 7.02
CA ILE A 14 56.11 67.55 7.36
C ILE A 14 55.23 67.50 6.10
N SER A 15 55.66 68.15 4.99
CA SER A 15 54.96 68.18 3.73
C SER A 15 54.93 66.76 3.08
N GLU A 16 56.06 66.08 3.07
CA GLU A 16 56.14 64.69 2.52
C GLU A 16 55.33 63.74 3.38
N PHE A 17 55.35 63.88 4.73
CA PHE A 17 54.53 63.06 5.62
C PHE A 17 53.03 63.33 5.42
N GLY A 18 52.65 64.58 5.24
CA GLY A 18 51.27 64.99 4.97
C GLY A 18 50.71 64.36 3.62
N ILE A 19 51.56 64.35 2.57
CA ILE A 19 51.19 63.74 1.29
C ILE A 19 51.00 62.26 1.49
N LEU A 20 51.85 61.55 2.21
CA LEU A 20 51.80 60.13 2.46
C LEU A 20 50.54 59.71 3.23
N VAL A 21 50.17 60.54 4.23
CA VAL A 21 48.92 60.36 4.99
C VAL A 21 47.68 60.58 4.14
N MET A 22 47.68 61.55 3.22
CA MET A 22 46.58 61.76 2.29
C MET A 22 46.41 60.62 1.32
N ILE A 23 47.53 60.10 0.76
CA ILE A 23 47.51 58.93 -0.11
C ILE A 23 46.97 57.71 0.66
N ALA A 24 47.44 57.45 1.86
CA ALA A 24 46.92 56.33 2.70
C ALA A 24 45.42 56.47 3.00
N ALA A 25 44.96 57.67 3.34
CA ALA A 25 43.55 57.94 3.58
C ALA A 25 42.68 57.68 2.31
N PHE A 26 43.19 58.10 1.14
CA PHE A 26 42.52 57.87 -0.13
C PHE A 26 42.39 56.36 -0.44
N PHE A 27 43.46 55.59 -0.24
CA PHE A 27 43.41 54.12 -0.42
C PHE A 27 42.48 53.44 0.58
N LEU A 28 42.41 53.87 1.81
CA LEU A 28 41.46 53.36 2.78
C LEU A 28 40.01 53.63 2.37
N LEU A 29 39.71 54.82 1.88
CA LEU A 29 38.35 55.15 1.40
C LEU A 29 37.99 54.32 0.12
N LEU A 30 38.92 54.15 -0.81
CA LEU A 30 38.71 53.29 -1.99
C LEU A 30 38.46 51.83 -1.58
N SER A 31 39.29 51.31 -0.68
CA SER A 31 39.14 49.93 -0.15
C SER A 31 37.81 49.76 0.54
N ALA A 32 37.39 50.69 1.39
CA ALA A 32 36.08 50.65 2.02
C ALA A 32 34.92 50.70 1.00
N GLY A 33 35.03 51.55 -0.01
CA GLY A 33 34.06 51.63 -1.10
C GLY A 33 33.91 50.32 -1.87
N VAL A 34 35.03 49.72 -2.26
CA VAL A 34 35.05 48.42 -2.94
C VAL A 34 34.47 47.31 -2.07
N MET A 35 34.81 47.33 -0.77
CA MET A 35 34.28 46.34 0.19
C MET A 35 32.76 46.44 0.32
N ILE A 36 32.21 47.63 0.47
CA ILE A 36 30.77 47.89 0.57
C ILE A 36 30.05 47.45 -0.71
N TRP A 37 30.65 47.78 -1.89
CA TRP A 37 30.11 47.38 -3.17
C TRP A 37 30.06 45.82 -3.31
N ASN A 38 31.15 45.14 -2.97
CA ASN A 38 31.23 43.69 -2.98
C ASN A 38 30.18 43.08 -2.00
N MET A 39 30.07 43.59 -0.79
CA MET A 39 29.06 43.08 0.16
C MET A 39 27.62 43.21 -0.36
N ARG A 40 27.30 44.33 -1.01
CA ARG A 40 25.97 44.51 -1.64
C ARG A 40 25.75 43.52 -2.79
N SER A 41 26.77 43.29 -3.65
CA SER A 41 26.72 42.35 -4.74
C SER A 41 26.51 40.90 -4.21
N TYR A 42 27.28 40.49 -3.21
CA TYR A 42 27.12 39.19 -2.57
C TYR A 42 25.74 39.01 -1.93
N LYS A 43 25.21 40.00 -1.27
CA LYS A 43 23.88 39.96 -0.67
C LYS A 43 22.80 39.73 -1.75
N SER A 44 22.86 40.44 -2.88
CA SER A 44 21.95 40.29 -3.99
C SER A 44 22.00 38.87 -4.58
N ILE A 45 23.21 38.33 -4.77
CA ILE A 45 23.39 36.95 -5.28
C ILE A 45 22.82 35.92 -4.30
N ILE A 46 23.06 36.07 -3.00
CA ILE A 46 22.52 35.16 -1.97
C ILE A 46 20.98 35.22 -1.94
N GLU A 47 20.40 36.41 -2.00
CA GLU A 47 18.94 36.58 -2.04
C GLU A 47 18.33 35.92 -3.28
N GLN A 48 18.98 36.04 -4.42
CA GLN A 48 18.52 35.39 -5.66
C GLN A 48 18.61 33.86 -5.57
N ILE A 49 19.73 33.32 -5.07
CA ILE A 49 19.91 31.88 -4.87
C ILE A 49 18.86 31.34 -3.86
N MET A 50 18.60 32.07 -2.76
CA MET A 50 17.58 31.65 -1.79
C MET A 50 16.17 31.67 -2.38
N SER A 51 15.84 32.67 -3.19
CA SER A 51 14.55 32.73 -3.90
C SER A 51 14.39 31.53 -4.86
N ASP A 52 15.38 31.32 -5.73
CA ASP A 52 15.39 30.21 -6.69
C ASP A 52 15.30 28.84 -5.99
N PHE A 53 15.96 28.70 -4.84
CA PHE A 53 15.91 27.46 -4.06
C PHE A 53 14.54 27.25 -3.42
N SER A 54 13.94 28.32 -2.88
CA SER A 54 12.58 28.29 -2.31
C SER A 54 11.55 27.90 -3.37
N ASP A 55 11.63 28.48 -4.57
CA ASP A 55 10.73 28.18 -5.68
C ASP A 55 10.85 26.74 -6.14
N LYS A 56 12.07 26.20 -6.22
CA LYS A 56 12.31 24.80 -6.53
C LYS A 56 11.79 23.86 -5.45
N LEU A 57 11.96 24.19 -4.18
CA LEU A 57 11.39 23.42 -3.07
C LEU A 57 9.86 23.36 -3.14
N ASN A 58 9.21 24.50 -3.39
CA ASN A 58 7.76 24.57 -3.53
C ASN A 58 7.26 23.71 -4.70
N LEU A 59 7.97 23.74 -5.84
CA LEU A 59 7.65 22.91 -7.00
C LEU A 59 7.80 21.41 -6.70
N ILE A 60 8.87 21.02 -6.00
CA ILE A 60 9.09 19.63 -5.58
C ILE A 60 7.97 19.18 -4.63
N GLN A 61 7.59 20.01 -3.67
CA GLN A 61 6.53 19.71 -2.72
C GLN A 61 5.17 19.58 -3.41
N GLU A 62 4.84 20.47 -4.35
CA GLU A 62 3.62 20.39 -5.15
C GLU A 62 3.58 19.12 -5.99
N THR A 63 4.70 18.78 -6.64
CA THR A 63 4.82 17.55 -7.45
C THR A 63 4.67 16.29 -6.58
N ALA A 64 5.31 16.28 -5.39
CA ALA A 64 5.18 15.17 -4.45
C ALA A 64 3.73 14.98 -3.97
N ASN A 65 3.04 16.08 -3.66
CA ASN A 65 1.64 16.05 -3.26
C ASN A 65 0.72 15.54 -4.39
N LYS A 66 0.93 15.99 -5.63
CA LYS A 66 0.18 15.49 -6.80
C LYS A 66 0.42 14.00 -7.02
N ASN A 67 1.67 13.53 -6.91
CA ASN A 67 1.98 12.11 -7.05
C ASN A 67 1.34 11.28 -5.94
N ALA A 68 1.36 11.76 -4.69
CA ALA A 68 0.70 11.09 -3.58
C ALA A 68 -0.82 10.99 -3.80
N GLN A 69 -1.47 12.07 -4.26
CA GLN A 69 -2.90 12.05 -4.57
C GLN A 69 -3.21 11.08 -5.71
N THR A 70 -2.42 11.10 -6.79
CA THR A 70 -2.59 10.15 -7.90
C THR A 70 -2.44 8.69 -7.44
N MET A 71 -1.50 8.40 -6.52
CA MET A 71 -1.35 7.05 -5.95
C MET A 71 -2.56 6.64 -5.13
N ILE A 72 -3.16 7.55 -4.37
CA ILE A 72 -4.40 7.31 -3.61
C ILE A 72 -5.55 7.02 -4.58
N ASP A 73 -5.74 7.83 -5.60
CA ASP A 73 -6.81 7.68 -6.59
C ASP A 73 -6.69 6.33 -7.34
N ILE A 74 -5.46 5.94 -7.71
CA ILE A 74 -5.19 4.62 -8.32
C ILE A 74 -5.51 3.49 -7.33
N ALA A 75 -5.09 3.60 -6.07
CA ALA A 75 -5.35 2.59 -5.05
C ALA A 75 -6.85 2.42 -4.80
N GLU A 76 -7.60 3.53 -4.68
CA GLU A 76 -9.06 3.51 -4.51
C GLU A 76 -9.79 2.90 -5.70
N GLY A 77 -9.31 3.11 -6.92
CA GLY A 77 -9.87 2.49 -8.13
C GLY A 77 -9.54 1.00 -8.28
N LEU A 78 -8.30 0.60 -7.96
CA LEU A 78 -7.84 -0.79 -8.13
C LEU A 78 -8.38 -1.76 -7.07
N ILE A 79 -8.61 -1.31 -5.83
CA ILE A 79 -9.10 -2.19 -4.74
C ILE A 79 -10.47 -2.79 -5.06
N PRO A 80 -11.50 -2.01 -5.41
CA PRO A 80 -12.82 -2.55 -5.77
C PRO A 80 -12.79 -3.48 -6.97
N GLU A 81 -12.03 -3.16 -8.01
CA GLU A 81 -11.90 -4.00 -9.20
C GLU A 81 -11.26 -5.34 -8.87
N THR A 82 -10.18 -5.32 -8.08
CA THR A 82 -9.49 -6.55 -7.64
C THR A 82 -10.41 -7.41 -6.76
N GLN A 83 -11.16 -6.80 -5.84
CA GLN A 83 -12.15 -7.51 -5.03
C GLN A 83 -13.24 -8.15 -5.89
N LEU A 84 -13.74 -7.44 -6.90
CA LEU A 84 -14.75 -7.98 -7.82
C LEU A 84 -14.21 -9.17 -8.60
N ARG A 85 -12.99 -9.10 -9.10
CA ARG A 85 -12.33 -10.22 -9.79
C ARG A 85 -12.16 -11.43 -8.87
N ILE A 86 -11.74 -11.22 -7.63
CA ILE A 86 -11.61 -12.29 -6.62
C ILE A 86 -12.97 -12.91 -6.31
N LYS A 87 -14.01 -12.11 -6.11
CA LYS A 87 -15.39 -12.60 -5.88
C LYS A 87 -15.87 -13.45 -7.03
N ASN A 88 -15.65 -13.04 -8.26
CA ASN A 88 -16.05 -13.79 -9.45
C ASN A 88 -15.30 -15.14 -9.55
N ILE A 89 -13.98 -15.13 -9.40
CA ILE A 89 -13.15 -16.34 -9.48
C ILE A 89 -13.52 -17.31 -8.35
N SER A 90 -13.56 -16.83 -7.10
CA SER A 90 -13.91 -17.66 -5.96
C SER A 90 -15.35 -18.18 -6.05
N GLY A 91 -16.28 -17.37 -6.56
CA GLY A 91 -17.66 -17.76 -6.83
C GLY A 91 -17.75 -19.03 -7.68
N VAL A 92 -17.00 -19.09 -8.79
CA VAL A 92 -16.94 -20.27 -9.66
C VAL A 92 -16.48 -21.53 -8.88
N PHE A 93 -15.45 -21.42 -8.04
CA PHE A 93 -14.97 -22.56 -7.25
C PHE A 93 -15.99 -23.01 -6.19
N PHE A 94 -16.73 -22.07 -5.59
CA PHE A 94 -17.82 -22.41 -4.68
C PHE A 94 -18.98 -23.09 -5.39
N ASP A 95 -19.38 -22.62 -6.58
CA ASP A 95 -20.45 -23.21 -7.37
C ASP A 95 -20.11 -24.63 -7.84
N LEU A 96 -18.87 -24.87 -8.28
CA LEU A 96 -18.37 -26.20 -8.56
C LEU A 96 -18.39 -27.11 -7.31
N SER A 97 -18.17 -26.55 -6.13
CA SER A 97 -18.26 -27.30 -4.87
C SER A 97 -19.69 -27.72 -4.56
N VAL A 98 -20.70 -26.89 -4.85
CA VAL A 98 -22.13 -27.25 -4.72
C VAL A 98 -22.46 -28.53 -5.49
N GLU A 99 -22.06 -28.58 -6.78
CA GLU A 99 -22.30 -29.76 -7.59
C GLU A 99 -21.64 -31.04 -7.04
N ARG A 100 -20.40 -30.90 -6.56
CA ARG A 100 -19.65 -32.02 -5.99
C ARG A 100 -20.28 -32.51 -4.69
N VAL A 101 -20.77 -31.61 -3.81
CA VAL A 101 -21.48 -31.99 -2.59
C VAL A 101 -22.79 -32.72 -2.94
N CYS A 102 -23.55 -32.25 -3.92
CA CYS A 102 -24.75 -32.97 -4.39
C CYS A 102 -24.43 -34.36 -4.91
N ARG A 103 -23.30 -34.55 -5.56
CA ARG A 103 -22.82 -35.89 -5.98
C ARG A 103 -22.46 -36.77 -4.77
N ILE A 104 -21.85 -36.17 -3.73
CA ILE A 104 -21.56 -36.89 -2.48
C ILE A 104 -22.85 -37.34 -1.81
N ILE A 105 -23.89 -36.49 -1.69
CA ILE A 105 -25.19 -36.86 -1.14
C ILE A 105 -25.78 -38.06 -1.95
N LYS A 106 -25.82 -37.96 -3.27
CA LYS A 106 -26.34 -39.03 -4.13
C LYS A 106 -25.56 -40.32 -3.95
N ARG A 107 -24.25 -40.29 -3.92
CA ARG A 107 -23.38 -41.44 -3.76
C ARG A 107 -23.58 -42.11 -2.39
N VAL A 108 -23.61 -41.35 -1.32
CA VAL A 108 -23.80 -41.88 0.07
C VAL A 108 -25.17 -42.51 0.20
N ARG A 109 -26.23 -41.95 -0.40
CA ARG A 109 -27.57 -42.55 -0.43
C ARG A 109 -27.61 -43.89 -1.13
N GLN A 110 -26.80 -44.08 -2.19
CA GLN A 110 -26.73 -45.32 -2.96
C GLN A 110 -25.89 -46.42 -2.27
N GLU A 111 -25.11 -46.07 -1.27
CA GLU A 111 -24.30 -47.03 -0.52
C GLU A 111 -25.15 -47.69 0.58
N ASN A 112 -25.20 -49.01 0.63
CA ASN A 112 -26.04 -49.79 1.56
C ASN A 112 -25.65 -49.69 3.05
N HIS A 113 -24.71 -48.77 3.42
CA HIS A 113 -24.18 -48.64 4.78
C HIS A 113 -24.76 -47.46 5.57
N ILE A 114 -25.89 -46.89 5.13
CA ILE A 114 -26.57 -45.77 5.83
C ILE A 114 -27.05 -46.15 7.26
N VAL A 115 -27.13 -47.43 7.57
CA VAL A 115 -27.56 -47.95 8.89
C VAL A 115 -26.59 -47.54 10.01
N ASP A 116 -25.27 -47.53 9.73
CA ASP A 116 -24.26 -47.04 10.67
C ASP A 116 -24.09 -45.52 10.51
N LYS A 117 -24.78 -44.77 11.37
CA LYS A 117 -24.76 -43.28 11.34
C LYS A 117 -23.39 -42.70 11.63
N GLU A 118 -22.62 -43.28 12.56
CA GLU A 118 -21.32 -42.75 12.94
C GLU A 118 -20.27 -42.99 11.82
N ALA A 119 -20.24 -44.16 11.23
CA ALA A 119 -19.40 -44.46 10.11
C ALA A 119 -19.76 -43.55 8.89
N THR A 120 -21.04 -43.34 8.66
CA THR A 120 -21.51 -42.42 7.60
C THR A 120 -21.10 -40.99 7.83
N ARG A 121 -21.22 -40.47 9.06
CA ARG A 121 -20.77 -39.14 9.46
C ARG A 121 -19.26 -38.93 9.24
N THR A 122 -18.48 -39.90 9.69
CA THR A 122 -17.02 -39.88 9.50
C THR A 122 -16.66 -39.84 8.02
N LYS A 123 -17.32 -40.67 7.21
CA LYS A 123 -17.14 -40.71 5.74
C LYS A 123 -17.51 -39.37 5.09
N ILE A 124 -18.64 -38.78 5.46
CA ILE A 124 -19.07 -37.47 4.94
C ILE A 124 -18.01 -36.42 5.24
N ARG A 125 -17.53 -36.32 6.49
CA ARG A 125 -16.51 -35.35 6.89
C ARG A 125 -15.21 -35.55 6.12
N THR A 126 -14.76 -36.78 5.95
CA THR A 126 -13.57 -37.10 5.14
C THR A 126 -13.72 -36.63 3.71
N LEU A 127 -14.87 -36.93 3.05
CA LEU A 127 -15.11 -36.51 1.68
C LEU A 127 -15.19 -34.98 1.53
N LEU A 128 -15.79 -34.30 2.51
CA LEU A 128 -15.89 -32.83 2.52
C LEU A 128 -14.55 -32.17 2.80
N THR A 129 -13.70 -32.75 3.67
CA THR A 129 -12.34 -32.27 3.91
C THR A 129 -11.51 -32.35 2.64
N ASN A 130 -11.51 -33.48 1.95
CA ASN A 130 -10.83 -33.63 0.67
C ASN A 130 -11.32 -32.62 -0.39
N LEU A 131 -12.63 -32.35 -0.43
CA LEU A 131 -13.22 -31.36 -1.31
C LEU A 131 -12.76 -29.92 -0.94
N PHE A 132 -12.68 -29.62 0.35
CA PHE A 132 -12.22 -28.36 0.87
C PHE A 132 -10.75 -28.11 0.52
N GLU A 133 -9.89 -29.12 0.70
CA GLU A 133 -8.46 -29.05 0.36
C GLU A 133 -8.24 -28.91 -1.15
N ASP A 134 -8.95 -29.68 -2.00
CA ASP A 134 -8.88 -29.54 -3.46
C ASP A 134 -9.31 -28.14 -3.93
N ARG A 135 -10.34 -27.57 -3.34
CA ARG A 135 -10.74 -26.19 -3.63
C ARG A 135 -9.68 -25.19 -3.18
N ASN A 136 -9.15 -25.33 -1.97
CA ASN A 136 -8.15 -24.41 -1.42
C ASN A 136 -6.85 -24.46 -2.22
N SER A 137 -6.42 -25.63 -2.70
CA SER A 137 -5.24 -25.75 -3.57
C SER A 137 -5.40 -24.94 -4.88
N LYS A 138 -6.62 -24.82 -5.39
CA LYS A 138 -6.92 -23.99 -6.57
C LYS A 138 -6.97 -22.50 -6.23
N LEU A 139 -7.49 -22.15 -5.07
CA LEU A 139 -7.47 -20.77 -4.55
C LEU A 139 -6.04 -20.29 -4.28
N ASP A 140 -5.11 -21.18 -3.94
CA ASP A 140 -3.69 -20.88 -3.68
C ASP A 140 -2.92 -20.37 -4.90
N THR A 141 -3.47 -20.51 -6.10
CA THR A 141 -2.91 -19.90 -7.30
C THR A 141 -3.08 -18.38 -7.32
N PHE A 142 -3.91 -17.83 -6.45
CA PHE A 142 -4.22 -16.41 -6.36
C PHE A 142 -3.80 -15.84 -5.00
N THR A 143 -3.25 -14.62 -5.03
CA THR A 143 -2.88 -13.89 -3.83
C THR A 143 -3.66 -12.58 -3.74
N TYR A 144 -4.01 -12.17 -2.51
CA TYR A 144 -4.64 -10.90 -2.23
C TYR A 144 -4.03 -10.30 -0.95
N ARG A 145 -3.61 -9.04 -0.98
CA ARG A 145 -2.93 -8.36 0.13
C ARG A 145 -1.74 -9.18 0.69
N GLY A 146 -0.97 -9.83 -0.20
CA GLY A 146 0.20 -10.63 0.17
C GLY A 146 -0.10 -12.00 0.78
N LYS A 147 -1.38 -12.41 0.89
CA LYS A 147 -1.81 -13.70 1.40
C LYS A 147 -2.41 -14.55 0.29
N LYS A 148 -2.29 -15.87 0.38
CA LYS A 148 -2.99 -16.79 -0.51
C LYS A 148 -4.50 -16.75 -0.25
N LEU A 149 -5.32 -16.92 -1.28
CA LEU A 149 -6.78 -16.87 -1.09
C LEU A 149 -7.31 -17.99 -0.18
N SER A 150 -6.63 -19.13 -0.08
CA SER A 150 -7.00 -20.19 0.87
C SER A 150 -6.91 -19.76 2.33
N GLU A 151 -6.04 -18.80 2.68
CA GLU A 151 -5.89 -18.28 4.05
C GLU A 151 -7.13 -17.52 4.54
N TYR A 152 -8.00 -17.09 3.63
CA TYR A 152 -9.29 -16.49 3.95
C TYR A 152 -10.41 -17.54 4.12
N SER A 153 -10.11 -18.83 3.91
CA SER A 153 -11.05 -19.94 4.13
C SER A 153 -11.18 -20.25 5.63
N ASN A 154 -12.34 -20.78 6.03
CA ASN A 154 -12.63 -21.20 7.40
C ASN A 154 -12.89 -22.71 7.44
N LEU A 155 -12.25 -23.42 8.37
CA LEU A 155 -12.45 -24.85 8.56
C LEU A 155 -13.88 -25.19 9.04
N ASP A 156 -14.55 -24.26 9.73
CA ASP A 156 -15.94 -24.43 10.18
C ASP A 156 -16.92 -24.66 9.02
N TRP A 157 -16.56 -24.24 7.80
CA TRP A 157 -17.40 -24.48 6.63
C TRP A 157 -17.61 -25.95 6.31
N ILE A 158 -16.63 -26.80 6.67
CA ILE A 158 -16.76 -28.26 6.51
C ILE A 158 -17.93 -28.75 7.36
N GLU A 159 -18.02 -28.31 8.60
CA GLU A 159 -19.09 -28.72 9.51
C GLU A 159 -20.45 -28.15 9.09
N TRP A 160 -20.50 -26.89 8.60
CA TRP A 160 -21.75 -26.32 8.07
C TRP A 160 -22.31 -27.14 6.91
N VAL A 161 -21.44 -27.58 5.99
CA VAL A 161 -21.84 -28.41 4.86
C VAL A 161 -22.19 -29.83 5.33
N ALA A 162 -21.42 -30.40 6.29
CA ALA A 162 -21.66 -31.74 6.81
C ALA A 162 -23.06 -31.86 7.43
N GLN A 163 -23.47 -30.86 8.23
CA GLN A 163 -24.83 -30.82 8.81
C GLN A 163 -25.92 -30.84 7.74
N VAL A 164 -25.76 -30.07 6.65
CA VAL A 164 -26.73 -30.06 5.55
C VAL A 164 -26.77 -31.43 4.85
N VAL A 165 -25.60 -32.01 4.59
CA VAL A 165 -25.50 -33.34 3.95
C VAL A 165 -26.13 -34.42 4.81
N GLU A 166 -25.83 -34.43 6.13
CA GLU A 166 -26.43 -35.39 7.08
C GLU A 166 -27.94 -35.24 7.15
N ASN A 167 -28.46 -34.01 7.24
CA ASN A 167 -29.89 -33.73 7.26
C ASN A 167 -30.60 -34.21 5.99
N GLU A 168 -29.93 -34.10 4.84
CA GLU A 168 -30.49 -34.57 3.58
C GLU A 168 -30.46 -36.10 3.42
N ILE A 169 -29.43 -36.75 3.96
CA ILE A 169 -29.32 -38.23 3.91
C ILE A 169 -30.34 -38.88 4.83
N TYR A 170 -30.54 -38.33 6.04
CA TYR A 170 -31.45 -38.90 7.06
C TYR A 170 -32.81 -38.18 7.11
N ASN A 171 -33.22 -37.53 6.02
CA ASN A 171 -34.48 -36.79 5.99
C ASN A 171 -35.69 -37.72 6.01
N GLU A 172 -36.59 -37.53 6.97
CA GLU A 172 -37.80 -38.34 7.12
C GLU A 172 -38.77 -38.25 5.93
N ALA A 173 -38.77 -37.13 5.19
CA ALA A 173 -39.57 -36.92 4.00
C ALA A 173 -39.01 -37.66 2.76
N GLY A 174 -37.95 -38.46 2.94
CA GLY A 174 -37.35 -39.24 1.89
C GLY A 174 -36.41 -38.44 0.95
N GLU A 175 -35.95 -39.10 -0.07
CA GLU A 175 -34.99 -38.57 -1.02
C GLU A 175 -35.60 -37.50 -1.93
N ASN A 176 -35.00 -36.32 -1.98
CA ASN A 176 -35.35 -35.27 -2.91
C ASN A 176 -34.09 -34.50 -3.36
N ASN A 177 -33.70 -34.69 -4.60
CA ASN A 177 -32.50 -34.07 -5.16
C ASN A 177 -32.65 -32.55 -5.35
N GLY A 178 -33.85 -32.04 -5.62
CA GLY A 178 -34.12 -30.60 -5.74
C GLY A 178 -33.97 -29.90 -4.39
N ARG A 179 -34.55 -30.49 -3.33
CA ARG A 179 -34.39 -29.98 -1.95
C ARG A 179 -32.94 -30.02 -1.52
N ALA A 180 -32.23 -31.13 -1.76
CA ALA A 180 -30.82 -31.28 -1.44
C ALA A 180 -29.96 -30.19 -2.12
N TYR A 181 -30.19 -29.97 -3.41
CA TYR A 181 -29.50 -28.91 -4.17
C TYR A 181 -29.76 -27.54 -3.58
N SER A 182 -31.02 -27.19 -3.30
CA SER A 182 -31.40 -25.91 -2.71
C SER A 182 -30.72 -25.68 -1.35
N ASN A 183 -30.72 -26.68 -0.46
CA ASN A 183 -30.11 -26.59 0.86
C ASN A 183 -28.59 -26.47 0.80
N VAL A 184 -27.94 -27.19 -0.15
CA VAL A 184 -26.50 -27.04 -0.40
C VAL A 184 -26.18 -25.65 -0.96
N CYS A 185 -26.98 -25.13 -1.90
CA CYS A 185 -26.81 -23.75 -2.37
C CYS A 185 -26.88 -22.74 -1.25
N MET A 186 -27.88 -22.83 -0.35
CA MET A 186 -28.01 -21.89 0.76
C MET A 186 -26.79 -21.87 1.70
N VAL A 187 -26.23 -23.03 2.03
CA VAL A 187 -25.02 -23.07 2.87
C VAL A 187 -23.82 -22.51 2.14
N TYR A 188 -23.68 -22.73 0.83
CA TYR A 188 -22.58 -22.15 0.04
C TYR A 188 -22.72 -20.65 -0.17
N GLU A 189 -23.93 -20.10 -0.26
CA GLU A 189 -24.13 -18.64 -0.24
C GLU A 189 -23.68 -18.05 1.11
N LYS A 190 -23.98 -18.70 2.23
CA LYS A 190 -23.45 -18.31 3.54
C LYS A 190 -21.90 -18.35 3.57
N ILE A 191 -21.29 -19.40 3.00
CA ILE A 191 -19.84 -19.55 2.91
C ILE A 191 -19.23 -18.44 2.03
N LYS A 192 -19.83 -18.12 0.89
CA LYS A 192 -19.39 -17.02 0.03
C LYS A 192 -19.40 -15.69 0.77
N LEU A 193 -20.47 -15.42 1.52
CA LEU A 193 -20.55 -14.17 2.31
C LEU A 193 -19.48 -14.12 3.39
N ASP A 194 -19.23 -15.20 4.14
CA ASP A 194 -18.17 -15.25 5.15
C ASP A 194 -16.79 -15.06 4.51
N PHE A 195 -16.54 -15.71 3.37
CA PHE A 195 -15.28 -15.51 2.61
C PHE A 195 -15.10 -14.06 2.16
N TYR A 196 -16.15 -13.42 1.64
CA TYR A 196 -16.08 -12.03 1.19
C TYR A 196 -15.88 -11.04 2.34
N HIS A 197 -16.45 -11.33 3.51
CA HIS A 197 -16.19 -10.54 4.72
C HIS A 197 -14.75 -10.63 5.20
N ARG A 198 -14.11 -11.78 5.04
CA ARG A 198 -12.71 -11.99 5.40
C ARG A 198 -11.73 -11.31 4.44
N LEU A 199 -12.14 -11.01 3.22
CA LEU A 199 -11.35 -10.26 2.23
C LEU A 199 -11.28 -8.75 2.53
N ASN A 200 -12.26 -8.20 3.24
CA ASN A 200 -12.31 -6.79 3.61
C ASN A 200 -11.45 -6.51 4.85
#